data_ce40d56ccce135212397d0c0c366d672
#
_entry.id   ce40d56ccce135212397d0c0c366d672
#
_cell.length_a   1.000
_cell.length_b   1.000
_cell.length_c   1.000
_cell.angle_alpha   90.00
_cell.angle_beta   90.00
_cell.angle_gamma   90.00
#
_symmetry.space_group_name_H-M   'P 1'
#
loop_
_entity.id
_entity.type
_entity.pdbx_description
1 polymer ?
#
loop_
_entity_poly.entity_id
_entity_poly.type
_entity_poly.pdbx_seq_one_letter_code
_entity_poly.pdbx_strand_id
1 'polypeptide(L)'
;MNISTAFSSGRLTIFLSGELDHHEAKCTINTIDELLDEYLPRDCVLDMAGLTFMDSSGIAVIIRTSRRMSALGGRVWIENPAKQALRVIDASGIDRLVPVATGR
;
A
#
# COMPACT_ATOMS: atom_id res chain seq x y z
N MET A 1 -8.38 -9.58 6.48
CA MET A 1 -7.82 -8.39 5.81
C MET A 1 -8.94 -7.64 5.13
N ASN A 2 -9.08 -6.37 5.41
CA ASN A 2 -10.11 -5.54 4.80
C ASN A 2 -9.48 -4.44 3.99
N ILE A 3 -10.07 -4.16 2.83
CA ILE A 3 -9.60 -3.12 1.93
C ILE A 3 -10.77 -2.22 1.61
N SER A 4 -10.60 -0.91 1.83
CA SER A 4 -11.57 0.08 1.40
C SER A 4 -10.84 1.18 0.65
N THR A 5 -11.58 2.01 -0.07
CA THR A 5 -10.97 3.01 -0.94
C THR A 5 -11.69 4.33 -0.87
N ALA A 6 -10.96 5.38 -1.24
CA ALA A 6 -11.51 6.70 -1.50
C ALA A 6 -10.80 7.23 -2.75
N PHE A 7 -11.55 7.78 -3.68
CA PHE A 7 -10.99 8.32 -4.91
C PHE A 7 -11.47 9.74 -5.12
N SER A 8 -10.53 10.65 -5.34
CA SER A 8 -10.85 12.06 -5.55
C SER A 8 -9.71 12.73 -6.32
N SER A 9 -10.08 13.45 -7.37
CA SER A 9 -9.14 14.28 -8.14
C SER A 9 -7.90 13.51 -8.61
N GLY A 10 -8.12 12.29 -9.10
CA GLY A 10 -7.03 11.46 -9.62
C GLY A 10 -6.23 10.73 -8.56
N ARG A 11 -6.58 10.86 -7.29
CA ARG A 11 -5.88 10.20 -6.18
C ARG A 11 -6.74 9.07 -5.62
N LEU A 12 -6.20 7.86 -5.65
CA LEU A 12 -6.82 6.69 -5.04
C LEU A 12 -6.13 6.41 -3.72
N THR A 13 -6.88 6.45 -2.63
CA THR A 13 -6.39 6.02 -1.32
C THR A 13 -6.93 4.63 -1.05
N ILE A 14 -6.04 3.70 -0.75
CA ILE A 14 -6.39 2.32 -0.42
C ILE A 14 -6.12 2.14 1.07
N PHE A 15 -7.20 1.91 1.84
CA PHE A 15 -7.10 1.71 3.28
C PHE A 15 -6.98 0.23 3.55
N LEU A 16 -5.86 -0.19 4.13
CA LEU A 16 -5.60 -1.58 4.47
C LEU A 16 -5.77 -1.76 5.98
N SER A 17 -6.54 -2.76 6.38
CA SER A 17 -6.73 -3.04 7.80
C SER A 17 -6.75 -4.54 8.05
N GLY A 18 -6.32 -4.93 9.25
CA GLY A 18 -6.21 -6.31 9.65
C GLY A 18 -4.77 -6.79 9.58
N GLU A 19 -4.58 -8.06 9.25
CA GLU A 19 -3.26 -8.69 9.20
C GLU A 19 -2.84 -8.89 7.74
N LEU A 20 -1.72 -8.29 7.37
CA LEU A 20 -1.18 -8.44 6.02
C LEU A 20 0.02 -9.39 6.09
N ASP A 21 -0.30 -10.67 6.12
CA ASP A 21 0.69 -11.73 6.22
C ASP A 21 0.81 -12.50 4.91
N HIS A 22 1.57 -13.59 4.96
CA HIS A 22 1.79 -14.44 3.80
C HIS A 22 0.49 -14.98 3.20
N HIS A 23 -0.50 -15.27 4.03
CA HIS A 23 -1.77 -15.82 3.55
C HIS A 23 -2.62 -14.79 2.82
N GLU A 24 -2.51 -13.53 3.20
CA GLU A 24 -3.33 -12.45 2.65
C GLU A 24 -2.68 -11.71 1.48
N ALA A 25 -1.37 -11.82 1.33
CA ALA A 25 -0.63 -10.98 0.40
C ALA A 25 -1.08 -11.15 -1.06
N LYS A 26 -1.27 -12.39 -1.52
CA LYS A 26 -1.64 -12.64 -2.91
C LYS A 26 -3.01 -12.05 -3.24
N CYS A 27 -3.97 -12.25 -2.35
CA CYS A 27 -5.32 -11.73 -2.52
C CYS A 27 -5.31 -10.19 -2.51
N THR A 28 -4.50 -9.62 -1.62
CA THR A 28 -4.34 -8.17 -1.53
C THR A 28 -3.74 -7.60 -2.83
N ILE A 29 -2.71 -8.25 -3.36
CA ILE A 29 -2.10 -7.83 -4.63
C ILE A 29 -3.13 -7.85 -5.75
N ASN A 30 -3.91 -8.93 -5.85
CA ASN A 30 -4.92 -9.05 -6.89
C ASN A 30 -5.99 -7.96 -6.77
N THR A 31 -6.43 -7.68 -5.56
CA THR A 31 -7.42 -6.63 -5.32
C THR A 31 -6.87 -5.26 -5.71
N ILE A 32 -5.63 -4.96 -5.32
CA ILE A 32 -5.00 -3.68 -5.67
C ILE A 32 -4.84 -3.58 -7.19
N ASP A 33 -4.41 -4.65 -7.86
CA ASP A 33 -4.29 -4.64 -9.31
C ASP A 33 -5.62 -4.29 -9.98
N GLU A 34 -6.73 -4.88 -9.51
CA GLU A 34 -8.05 -4.59 -10.03
C GLU A 34 -8.45 -3.13 -9.81
N LEU A 35 -8.14 -2.60 -8.62
CA LEU A 35 -8.44 -1.21 -8.31
C LEU A 35 -7.65 -0.24 -9.19
N LEU A 36 -6.38 -0.54 -9.43
CA LEU A 36 -5.56 0.31 -10.29
C LEU A 36 -6.04 0.25 -11.75
N ASP A 37 -6.51 -0.91 -12.20
CA ASP A 37 -7.08 -1.05 -13.54
C ASP A 37 -8.40 -0.27 -13.66
N GLU A 38 -9.18 -0.27 -12.61
CA GLU A 38 -10.48 0.42 -12.60
C GLU A 38 -10.33 1.94 -12.58
N TYR A 39 -9.50 2.45 -11.66
CA TYR A 39 -9.41 3.88 -11.42
C TYR A 39 -8.34 4.59 -12.26
N LEU A 40 -7.32 3.87 -12.70
CA LEU A 40 -6.17 4.43 -13.43
C LEU A 40 -5.68 5.72 -12.77
N PRO A 41 -5.38 5.69 -11.47
CA PRO A 41 -5.10 6.90 -10.71
C PRO A 41 -3.76 7.51 -11.09
N ARG A 42 -3.66 8.83 -10.93
CA ARG A 42 -2.39 9.53 -11.03
C ARG A 42 -1.56 9.35 -9.77
N ASP A 43 -2.23 9.33 -8.63
CA ASP A 43 -1.61 9.09 -7.32
C ASP A 43 -2.28 7.92 -6.65
N CYS A 44 -1.49 7.07 -5.98
CA CYS A 44 -2.00 5.97 -5.16
C CYS A 44 -1.42 6.10 -3.76
N VAL A 45 -2.28 6.12 -2.76
CA VAL A 45 -1.87 6.18 -1.36
C VAL A 45 -2.24 4.85 -0.70
N LEU A 46 -1.27 4.23 -0.05
CA LEU A 46 -1.51 3.04 0.76
C LEU A 46 -1.58 3.49 2.21
N ASP A 47 -2.79 3.58 2.75
CA ASP A 47 -3.00 3.96 4.15
C ASP A 47 -2.97 2.70 5.00
N MET A 48 -2.03 2.64 5.93
CA MET A 48 -1.78 1.44 6.71
C MET A 48 -2.06 1.61 8.19
N ALA A 49 -2.87 2.62 8.53
CA ALA A 49 -3.20 2.87 9.95
C ALA A 49 -3.97 1.72 10.59
N GLY A 50 -4.75 0.99 9.80
CA GLY A 50 -5.56 -0.11 10.28
C GLY A 50 -4.86 -1.46 10.34
N LEU A 51 -3.59 -1.56 9.91
CA LEU A 51 -2.87 -2.84 9.95
C LEU A 51 -2.48 -3.16 11.39
N THR A 52 -2.89 -4.34 11.84
CA THR A 52 -2.50 -4.83 13.17
C THR A 52 -1.23 -5.68 13.10
N PHE A 53 -0.90 -6.16 11.90
CA PHE A 53 0.31 -6.97 11.68
C PHE A 53 0.69 -6.90 10.21
N MET A 54 2.00 -6.84 9.95
CA MET A 54 2.55 -6.96 8.60
C MET A 54 3.89 -7.70 8.68
N ASP A 55 4.11 -8.65 7.78
CA ASP A 55 5.41 -9.29 7.63
C ASP A 55 6.02 -8.90 6.28
N SER A 56 7.09 -9.58 5.88
CA SER A 56 7.78 -9.26 4.63
C SER A 56 6.91 -9.45 3.40
N SER A 57 5.82 -10.23 3.50
CA SER A 57 4.88 -10.37 2.40
C SER A 57 4.19 -9.04 2.10
N GLY A 58 4.00 -8.20 3.11
CA GLY A 58 3.46 -6.85 2.92
C GLY A 58 4.42 -5.97 2.13
N ILE A 59 5.72 -6.17 2.28
CA ILE A 59 6.70 -5.44 1.47
C ILE A 59 6.53 -5.81 -0.01
N ALA A 60 6.27 -7.09 -0.30
CA ALA A 60 6.01 -7.52 -1.68
C ALA A 60 4.77 -6.81 -2.26
N VAL A 61 3.74 -6.60 -1.45
CA VAL A 61 2.55 -5.86 -1.87
C VAL A 61 2.92 -4.42 -2.23
N ILE A 62 3.74 -3.77 -1.41
CA ILE A 62 4.19 -2.39 -1.65
C ILE A 62 4.99 -2.31 -2.95
N ILE A 63 5.93 -3.25 -3.15
CA ILE A 63 6.75 -3.28 -4.35
C ILE A 63 5.89 -3.45 -5.59
N ARG A 64 4.93 -4.38 -5.55
CA ARG A 64 4.06 -4.62 -6.70
C ARG A 64 3.24 -3.38 -7.04
N THR A 65 2.69 -2.73 -6.03
CA THR A 65 1.90 -1.51 -6.23
C THR A 65 2.77 -0.41 -6.84
N SER A 66 4.00 -0.27 -6.35
CA SER A 66 4.95 0.71 -6.87
C SER A 66 5.25 0.47 -8.34
N ARG A 67 5.47 -0.79 -8.73
CA ARG A 67 5.73 -1.13 -10.14
C ARG A 67 4.54 -0.80 -11.02
N ARG A 68 3.33 -1.13 -10.57
CA ARG A 68 2.13 -0.84 -11.32
C ARG A 68 1.92 0.65 -11.50
N MET A 69 2.13 1.43 -10.44
CA MET A 69 1.98 2.89 -10.51
C MET A 69 3.04 3.51 -11.42
N SER A 70 4.26 2.99 -11.36
CA SER A 70 5.32 3.45 -12.26
C SER A 70 4.95 3.21 -13.73
N ALA A 71 4.38 2.05 -14.03
CA ALA A 71 3.94 1.71 -15.38
C ALA A 71 2.82 2.63 -15.86
N LEU A 72 1.98 3.11 -14.94
CA LEU A 72 0.92 4.06 -15.25
C LEU A 72 1.42 5.51 -15.34
N GLY A 73 2.70 5.74 -15.07
CA GLY A 73 3.26 7.08 -15.04
C GLY A 73 2.85 7.88 -13.81
N GLY A 74 2.39 7.21 -12.77
CA GLY A 74 1.89 7.85 -11.56
C GLY A 74 2.83 7.71 -10.39
N ARG A 75 2.34 8.09 -9.20
CA ARG A 75 3.11 8.07 -7.96
C ARG A 75 2.41 7.22 -6.92
N VAL A 76 3.19 6.66 -6.00
CA VAL A 76 2.67 5.91 -4.86
C VAL A 76 3.42 6.32 -3.61
N TRP A 77 2.70 6.37 -2.49
CA TRP A 77 3.34 6.54 -1.18
C TRP A 77 2.48 5.89 -0.11
N ILE A 78 3.09 5.74 1.08
CA ILE A 78 2.44 5.12 2.23
C ILE A 78 2.09 6.23 3.22
N GLU A 79 0.89 6.17 3.79
CA GLU A 79 0.46 7.09 4.83
C GLU A 79 0.09 6.34 6.10
N ASN A 80 0.42 6.94 7.23
CA ASN A 80 -0.03 6.53 8.55
C ASN A 80 0.25 5.05 8.88
N PRO A 81 1.47 4.54 8.62
CA PRO A 81 1.72 3.13 8.95
C PRO A 81 1.61 2.92 10.46
N ALA A 82 0.88 1.87 10.84
CA ALA A 82 0.83 1.45 12.23
C ALA A 82 2.24 1.08 12.70
N LYS A 83 2.46 1.11 13.99
CA LYS A 83 3.79 1.01 14.58
C LYS A 83 4.54 -0.24 14.14
N GLN A 84 3.89 -1.40 14.18
CA GLN A 84 4.53 -2.66 13.80
C GLN A 84 4.85 -2.69 12.30
N ALA A 85 3.91 -2.22 11.47
CA ALA A 85 4.14 -2.15 10.03
C ALA A 85 5.31 -1.20 9.70
N LEU A 86 5.40 -0.08 10.40
CA LEU A 86 6.51 0.86 10.19
C LEU A 86 7.86 0.23 10.48
N ARG A 87 7.95 -0.62 11.52
CA ARG A 87 9.21 -1.33 11.82
C ARG A 87 9.63 -2.23 10.67
N VAL A 88 8.67 -2.93 10.06
CA VAL A 88 8.97 -3.81 8.93
C VAL A 88 9.40 -2.99 7.72
N ILE A 89 8.72 -1.89 7.46
CA ILE A 89 9.05 -0.96 6.38
C ILE A 89 10.47 -0.43 6.56
N ASP A 90 10.79 0.06 7.77
CA ASP A 90 12.12 0.60 8.06
C ASP A 90 13.21 -0.45 7.88
N ALA A 91 12.97 -1.66 8.39
CA ALA A 91 13.95 -2.74 8.29
C ALA A 91 14.19 -3.19 6.86
N SER A 92 13.19 -3.09 6.00
CA SER A 92 13.27 -3.52 4.60
C SER A 92 14.02 -2.54 3.71
N GLY A 93 14.06 -1.26 4.10
CA GLY A 93 14.61 -0.21 3.26
C GLY A 93 13.70 0.24 2.12
N ILE A 94 12.46 -0.24 2.08
CA ILE A 94 11.53 0.10 1.00
C ILE A 94 11.22 1.60 0.96
N ASP A 95 11.40 2.30 2.07
CA ASP A 95 11.16 3.73 2.16
C ASP A 95 12.11 4.55 1.28
N ARG A 96 13.19 3.95 0.80
CA ARG A 96 14.07 4.59 -0.20
C ARG A 96 13.40 4.61 -1.57
N LEU A 97 12.48 3.71 -1.82
CA LEU A 97 11.79 3.58 -3.11
C LEU A 97 10.39 4.19 -3.06
N VAL A 98 9.70 3.98 -1.95
CA VAL A 98 8.32 4.44 -1.77
C VAL A 98 8.29 5.35 -0.55
N PRO A 99 7.95 6.64 -0.72
CA PRO A 99 7.92 7.57 0.41
C PRO A 99 6.90 7.13 1.46
N VAL A 100 7.21 7.44 2.71
CA VAL A 100 6.35 7.13 3.85
C VAL A 100 6.03 8.41 4.60
N ALA A 101 4.75 8.72 4.72
CA ALA A 101 4.27 9.86 5.50
C ALA A 101 3.65 9.34 6.78
N THR A 102 4.33 9.55 7.90
CA THR A 102 3.78 9.20 9.21
C THR A 102 2.84 10.32 9.63
N GLY A 103 1.69 9.94 10.02
CA GLY A 103 0.68 10.91 10.41
C GLY A 103 1.03 11.61 11.72
N ARG A 104 0.61 12.61 11.80
CA ARG A 104 0.75 13.16 12.98
C ARG A 104 -0.09 13.95 13.10
#